data_a85e55beb2af9cfd0bec6a6bd0694785
#
_entry.id   a85e55beb2af9cfd0bec6a6bd0694785
#
_cell.length_a   1.000
_cell.length_b   1.000
_cell.length_c   1.000
_cell.angle_alpha   90.00
_cell.angle_beta   90.00
_cell.angle_gamma   90.00
#
_symmetry.space_group_name_H-M   'P 1'
#
loop_
_entity.id
_entity.type
_entity.pdbx_description
1 polymer ?
#
loop_
_entity_poly.entity_id
_entity_poly.type
_entity_poly.pdbx_seq_one_letter_code
_entity_poly.pdbx_strand_id
1 'polypeptide(L)'
;MCIRDRNVDYYATFDNFQVGVLQATSIVDKLGLKQGKGPFNIELFGGSPDDNNAFFFYDGAMSVLQPYIDSGKLVVRSKQTGMNKVGTLRWDGSVAQARMDNLLSAYYGKDKVHAVLSPYDGISIGILSSLKGVGYCTAQQPCPVVSGQDAEVPSIKSILKGEQSSTVFKDTRELAKVAANMVDAVLTGKQPEINDTKTYNNGVKVVPSYLLKPVSVDVSNWNTVLVGSGYYKESQIK
;
A
#
# COMPACT_ATOMS: atom_id res chain seq x y z
N MET A 1 3.02 1.71 -16.74
CA MET A 1 2.44 0.51 -17.38
C MET A 1 1.46 0.94 -18.46
N CYS A 2 1.60 0.38 -19.66
CA CYS A 2 1.00 0.91 -20.90
C CYS A 2 -0.42 0.41 -21.20
N ILE A 3 -1.32 0.28 -20.21
CA ILE A 3 -2.75 0.06 -20.50
C ILE A 3 -3.40 1.27 -21.17
N ARG A 4 -2.65 2.37 -21.32
CA ARG A 4 -3.09 3.57 -22.06
C ARG A 4 -2.94 3.44 -23.56
N ASP A 5 -2.23 2.40 -24.06
CA ASP A 5 -2.14 2.14 -25.49
C ASP A 5 -3.48 1.65 -26.03
N ARG A 6 -3.92 2.27 -27.10
CA ARG A 6 -5.20 1.98 -27.76
C ARG A 6 -5.33 0.54 -28.24
N ASN A 7 -4.22 -0.18 -28.35
CA ASN A 7 -4.12 -1.52 -28.94
C ASN A 7 -3.95 -2.64 -27.88
N VAL A 8 -4.24 -2.36 -26.60
CA VAL A 8 -4.25 -3.38 -25.54
C VAL A 8 -5.56 -4.14 -25.56
N ASP A 9 -5.52 -5.46 -25.75
CA ASP A 9 -6.72 -6.29 -25.78
C ASP A 9 -7.10 -6.87 -24.43
N TYR A 10 -6.12 -7.23 -23.62
CA TYR A 10 -6.28 -7.82 -22.29
C TYR A 10 -5.26 -7.24 -21.30
N TYR A 11 -5.58 -7.35 -20.00
CA TYR A 11 -4.70 -6.88 -18.95
C TYR A 11 -4.66 -7.86 -17.78
N ALA A 12 -3.46 -8.22 -17.32
CA ALA A 12 -3.26 -8.99 -16.10
C ALA A 12 -2.61 -8.11 -15.05
N THR A 13 -3.23 -8.00 -13.88
CA THR A 13 -2.72 -7.21 -12.76
C THR A 13 -3.29 -7.73 -11.45
N PHE A 14 -2.95 -7.09 -10.32
CA PHE A 14 -3.62 -7.32 -9.04
C PHE A 14 -4.84 -6.41 -8.90
N ASP A 15 -5.76 -6.75 -7.99
CA ASP A 15 -6.81 -5.84 -7.54
C ASP A 15 -6.19 -4.69 -6.75
N ASN A 16 -5.83 -3.63 -7.47
CA ASN A 16 -5.11 -2.50 -6.92
C ASN A 16 -5.99 -1.66 -5.96
N PHE A 17 -7.31 -1.65 -6.14
CA PHE A 17 -8.22 -1.04 -5.18
C PHE A 17 -8.21 -1.83 -3.86
N GLN A 18 -8.27 -3.15 -3.94
CA GLN A 18 -8.20 -4.03 -2.76
C GLN A 18 -6.87 -3.90 -2.01
N VAL A 19 -5.76 -3.61 -2.68
CA VAL A 19 -4.49 -3.30 -2.01
C VAL A 19 -4.67 -2.14 -1.03
N GLY A 20 -5.25 -1.03 -1.47
CA GLY A 20 -5.53 0.12 -0.62
C GLY A 20 -6.47 -0.19 0.53
N VAL A 21 -7.53 -0.97 0.25
CA VAL A 21 -8.46 -1.45 1.29
C VAL A 21 -7.72 -2.25 2.37
N LEU A 22 -6.80 -3.16 1.99
CA LEU A 22 -6.02 -3.95 2.95
C LEU A 22 -5.07 -3.08 3.78
N GLN A 23 -4.39 -2.11 3.17
CA GLN A 23 -3.54 -1.15 3.88
C GLN A 23 -4.32 -0.39 4.95
N ALA A 24 -5.44 0.18 4.57
CA ALA A 24 -6.30 0.94 5.48
C ALA A 24 -6.95 0.08 6.56
N THR A 25 -7.39 -1.13 6.21
CA THR A 25 -7.97 -2.07 7.17
C THR A 25 -6.97 -2.44 8.25
N SER A 26 -5.70 -2.68 7.88
CA SER A 26 -4.65 -2.93 8.87
C SER A 26 -4.48 -1.77 9.85
N ILE A 27 -4.57 -0.52 9.38
CA ILE A 27 -4.51 0.68 10.24
C ILE A 27 -5.73 0.72 11.17
N VAL A 28 -6.93 0.54 10.63
CA VAL A 28 -8.19 0.57 11.39
C VAL A 28 -8.20 -0.48 12.50
N ASP A 29 -7.76 -1.69 12.19
CA ASP A 29 -7.75 -2.81 13.13
C ASP A 29 -6.70 -2.62 14.22
N LYS A 30 -5.48 -2.22 13.86
CA LYS A 30 -4.39 -2.01 14.83
C LYS A 30 -4.65 -0.81 15.76
N LEU A 31 -5.32 0.22 15.30
CA LEU A 31 -5.75 1.35 16.14
C LEU A 31 -7.01 1.04 16.96
N GLY A 32 -7.73 -0.02 16.66
CA GLY A 32 -8.98 -0.36 17.35
C GLY A 32 -10.13 0.61 17.05
N LEU A 33 -10.15 1.19 15.85
CA LEU A 33 -11.20 2.15 15.46
C LEU A 33 -12.60 1.52 15.41
N LYS A 34 -12.68 0.24 15.02
CA LYS A 34 -13.95 -0.53 15.04
C LYS A 34 -14.50 -0.70 16.44
N GLN A 35 -13.64 -0.68 17.46
CA GLN A 35 -14.01 -0.73 18.88
C GLN A 35 -14.26 0.67 19.48
N GLY A 36 -14.35 1.69 18.63
CA GLY A 36 -14.67 3.05 19.08
C GLY A 36 -13.48 3.85 19.61
N LYS A 37 -12.25 3.33 19.59
CA LYS A 37 -11.06 4.07 20.02
C LYS A 37 -10.79 5.30 19.13
N GLY A 38 -10.07 6.26 19.67
CA GLY A 38 -9.72 7.52 19.01
C GLY A 38 -10.08 8.74 19.87
N PRO A 39 -9.81 9.98 19.41
CA PRO A 39 -9.23 10.29 18.10
C PRO A 39 -7.74 9.96 18.01
N PHE A 40 -7.29 9.63 16.77
CA PHE A 40 -5.89 9.37 16.44
C PHE A 40 -5.42 10.26 15.29
N ASN A 41 -4.19 10.74 15.35
CA ASN A 41 -3.59 11.50 14.27
C ASN A 41 -3.03 10.55 13.21
N ILE A 42 -3.34 10.80 11.96
CA ILE A 42 -2.87 10.06 10.80
C ILE A 42 -2.30 11.01 9.75
N GLU A 43 -1.23 10.60 9.07
CA GLU A 43 -0.78 11.25 7.84
C GLU A 43 -0.92 10.29 6.65
N LEU A 44 -1.20 10.88 5.48
CA LEU A 44 -1.49 10.14 4.26
C LEU A 44 -0.35 10.33 3.26
N PHE A 45 0.13 9.22 2.69
CA PHE A 45 1.06 9.22 1.57
C PHE A 45 0.45 8.44 0.41
N GLY A 46 0.61 8.95 -0.78
CA GLY A 46 0.22 8.32 -2.04
C GLY A 46 1.44 7.91 -2.86
N GLY A 47 1.23 7.08 -3.85
CA GLY A 47 2.25 6.69 -4.82
C GLY A 47 2.54 7.80 -5.83
N SER A 48 3.27 7.47 -6.91
CA SER A 48 3.64 8.45 -7.93
C SER A 48 2.42 8.90 -8.74
N PRO A 49 2.21 10.21 -8.91
CA PRO A 49 1.02 10.74 -9.62
C PRO A 49 0.99 10.42 -11.11
N ASP A 50 2.11 9.99 -11.69
CA ASP A 50 2.23 9.53 -13.08
C ASP A 50 1.90 8.03 -13.26
N ASP A 51 1.68 7.31 -12.17
CA ASP A 51 1.23 5.92 -12.15
C ASP A 51 -0.27 5.83 -11.84
N ASN A 52 -1.05 5.32 -12.79
CA ASN A 52 -2.49 5.16 -12.59
C ASN A 52 -2.85 4.23 -11.43
N ASN A 53 -2.01 3.25 -11.09
CA ASN A 53 -2.25 2.34 -9.97
C ASN A 53 -2.21 3.06 -8.62
N ALA A 54 -1.44 4.15 -8.52
CA ALA A 54 -1.36 4.95 -7.29
C ALA A 54 -2.73 5.52 -6.89
N PHE A 55 -3.57 5.86 -7.85
CA PHE A 55 -4.94 6.33 -7.59
C PHE A 55 -5.83 5.21 -7.07
N PHE A 56 -5.77 4.01 -7.67
CA PHE A 56 -6.52 2.85 -7.17
C PHE A 56 -6.13 2.50 -5.73
N PHE A 57 -4.84 2.49 -5.39
CA PHE A 57 -4.39 2.25 -4.02
C PHE A 57 -4.94 3.30 -3.07
N TYR A 58 -4.84 4.58 -3.45
CA TYR A 58 -5.31 5.68 -2.62
C TYR A 58 -6.83 5.64 -2.43
N ASP A 59 -7.59 5.47 -3.51
CA ASP A 59 -9.05 5.42 -3.47
C ASP A 59 -9.55 4.21 -2.64
N GLY A 60 -8.91 3.05 -2.78
CA GLY A 60 -9.17 1.88 -1.97
C GLY A 60 -8.92 2.14 -0.48
N ALA A 61 -7.81 2.79 -0.14
CA ALA A 61 -7.52 3.15 1.24
C ALA A 61 -8.51 4.18 1.79
N MET A 62 -8.84 5.21 1.02
CA MET A 62 -9.77 6.24 1.45
C MET A 62 -11.20 5.73 1.58
N SER A 63 -11.61 4.70 0.81
CA SER A 63 -12.92 4.06 0.99
C SER A 63 -13.12 3.49 2.40
N VAL A 64 -12.03 3.13 3.07
CA VAL A 64 -12.03 2.62 4.45
C VAL A 64 -11.78 3.72 5.48
N LEU A 65 -10.84 4.63 5.22
CA LEU A 65 -10.42 5.65 6.20
C LEU A 65 -11.35 6.85 6.27
N GLN A 66 -11.98 7.25 5.15
CA GLN A 66 -12.78 8.47 5.06
C GLN A 66 -13.89 8.53 6.12
N PRO A 67 -14.69 7.48 6.39
CA PRO A 67 -15.70 7.52 7.44
C PRO A 67 -15.14 7.82 8.83
N TYR A 68 -13.92 7.37 9.13
CA TYR A 68 -13.25 7.67 10.41
C TYR A 68 -12.69 9.10 10.45
N ILE A 69 -12.28 9.64 9.31
CA ILE A 69 -11.86 11.04 9.18
C ILE A 69 -13.08 11.96 9.34
N ASP A 70 -14.17 11.68 8.67
CA ASP A 70 -15.41 12.47 8.71
C ASP A 70 -16.02 12.48 10.12
N SER A 71 -15.93 11.37 10.84
CA SER A 71 -16.39 11.28 12.23
C SER A 71 -15.41 11.86 13.27
N GLY A 72 -14.23 12.35 12.84
CA GLY A 72 -13.19 12.87 13.73
C GLY A 72 -12.43 11.81 14.54
N LYS A 73 -12.65 10.52 14.30
CA LYS A 73 -11.88 9.43 14.94
C LYS A 73 -10.47 9.32 14.39
N LEU A 74 -10.27 9.73 13.13
CA LEU A 74 -8.96 9.97 12.52
C LEU A 74 -8.83 11.45 12.19
N VAL A 75 -7.69 12.04 12.52
CA VAL A 75 -7.41 13.46 12.27
C VAL A 75 -6.16 13.56 11.39
N VAL A 76 -6.32 14.05 10.16
CA VAL A 76 -5.18 14.41 9.30
C VAL A 76 -4.71 15.80 9.73
N ARG A 77 -3.69 15.85 10.61
CA ARG A 77 -3.22 17.11 11.21
C ARG A 77 -2.74 18.12 10.18
N SER A 78 -2.08 17.65 9.14
CA SER A 78 -1.61 18.49 8.04
C SER A 78 -2.73 19.02 7.15
N LYS A 79 -3.94 18.43 7.21
CA LYS A 79 -5.04 18.63 6.27
C LYS A 79 -4.65 18.34 4.80
N GLN A 80 -3.55 17.61 4.60
CA GLN A 80 -3.10 17.21 3.27
C GLN A 80 -3.82 15.92 2.87
N THR A 81 -4.82 16.04 2.02
CA THR A 81 -5.60 14.95 1.44
C THR A 81 -5.65 15.09 -0.08
N GLY A 82 -5.89 13.99 -0.77
CA GLY A 82 -5.90 13.94 -2.24
C GLY A 82 -4.51 13.78 -2.87
N MET A 83 -4.46 13.04 -3.96
CA MET A 83 -3.21 12.63 -4.64
C MET A 83 -2.30 13.80 -5.04
N ASN A 84 -2.86 14.98 -5.33
CA ASN A 84 -2.10 16.19 -5.66
C ASN A 84 -1.25 16.74 -4.48
N LYS A 85 -1.56 16.34 -3.25
CA LYS A 85 -0.81 16.76 -2.03
C LYS A 85 -0.03 15.63 -1.39
N VAL A 86 -0.52 14.40 -1.49
CA VAL A 86 0.06 13.25 -0.80
C VAL A 86 0.93 12.38 -1.71
N GLY A 87 0.90 12.61 -3.02
CA GLY A 87 1.65 11.84 -4.00
C GLY A 87 3.16 11.92 -3.78
N THR A 88 3.85 10.80 -3.98
CA THR A 88 5.30 10.66 -3.84
C THR A 88 5.90 10.39 -5.21
N LEU A 89 6.56 11.39 -5.78
CA LEU A 89 7.14 11.29 -7.11
C LEU A 89 8.10 10.10 -7.23
N ARG A 90 7.96 9.36 -8.34
CA ARG A 90 8.77 8.18 -8.68
C ARG A 90 8.78 7.08 -7.63
N TRP A 91 7.80 7.07 -6.72
CA TRP A 91 7.76 6.15 -5.59
C TRP A 91 9.00 6.22 -4.68
N ASP A 92 9.69 7.37 -4.68
CA ASP A 92 10.99 7.55 -4.04
C ASP A 92 10.85 7.73 -2.53
N GLY A 93 11.43 6.81 -1.76
CA GLY A 93 11.44 6.86 -0.30
C GLY A 93 12.12 8.10 0.28
N SER A 94 13.11 8.69 -0.42
CA SER A 94 13.76 9.93 0.03
C SER A 94 12.84 11.14 -0.09
N VAL A 95 11.99 11.18 -1.11
CA VAL A 95 10.93 12.20 -1.25
C VAL A 95 9.90 12.06 -0.13
N ALA A 96 9.53 10.82 0.20
CA ALA A 96 8.62 10.55 1.32
C ALA A 96 9.25 10.92 2.67
N GLN A 97 10.54 10.61 2.87
CA GLN A 97 11.29 11.01 4.06
C GLN A 97 11.29 12.52 4.24
N ALA A 98 11.69 13.27 3.22
CA ALA A 98 11.72 14.74 3.28
C ALA A 98 10.33 15.34 3.56
N ARG A 99 9.27 14.77 2.98
CA ARG A 99 7.91 15.20 3.30
C ARG A 99 7.53 14.87 4.75
N MET A 100 7.91 13.70 5.26
CA MET A 100 7.62 13.32 6.64
C MET A 100 8.37 14.21 7.63
N ASP A 101 9.63 14.56 7.37
CA ASP A 101 10.41 15.53 8.19
C ASP A 101 9.69 16.88 8.28
N ASN A 102 9.18 17.37 7.15
CA ASN A 102 8.40 18.61 7.12
C ASN A 102 7.08 18.51 7.91
N LEU A 103 6.38 17.40 7.79
CA LEU A 103 5.14 17.15 8.55
C LEU A 103 5.41 17.11 10.05
N LEU A 104 6.44 16.38 10.48
CA LEU A 104 6.83 16.26 11.87
C LEU A 104 7.18 17.62 12.47
N SER A 105 7.98 18.40 11.77
CA SER A 105 8.37 19.74 12.19
C SER A 105 7.19 20.71 12.28
N ALA A 106 6.30 20.70 11.29
CA ALA A 106 5.22 21.69 11.20
C ALA A 106 4.03 21.37 12.11
N TYR A 107 3.72 20.09 12.34
CA TYR A 107 2.44 19.70 12.93
C TYR A 107 2.55 18.83 14.20
N TYR A 108 3.74 18.28 14.49
CA TYR A 108 3.91 17.27 15.54
C TYR A 108 4.89 17.67 16.65
N GLY A 109 5.16 18.95 16.82
CA GLY A 109 6.01 19.45 17.90
C GLY A 109 5.49 19.15 19.32
N LYS A 110 4.16 19.03 19.47
CA LYS A 110 3.50 18.71 20.76
C LYS A 110 2.60 17.47 20.66
N ASP A 111 2.16 17.14 19.47
CA ASP A 111 1.27 16.02 19.19
C ASP A 111 2.04 14.79 18.72
N LYS A 112 1.39 13.62 18.73
CA LYS A 112 1.98 12.37 18.24
C LYS A 112 1.32 11.93 16.93
N VAL A 113 2.12 11.36 16.03
CA VAL A 113 1.64 10.56 14.91
C VAL A 113 1.25 9.19 15.45
N HIS A 114 0.03 8.74 15.16
CA HIS A 114 -0.46 7.42 15.57
C HIS A 114 -0.48 6.43 14.42
N ALA A 115 -0.69 6.93 13.19
CA ALA A 115 -0.65 6.10 11.99
C ALA A 115 -0.14 6.88 10.78
N VAL A 116 0.36 6.15 9.80
CA VAL A 116 0.71 6.66 8.47
C VAL A 116 0.20 5.68 7.43
N LEU A 117 -0.67 6.15 6.53
CA LEU A 117 -0.97 5.43 5.31
C LEU A 117 0.24 5.56 4.38
N SER A 118 0.90 4.46 4.09
CA SER A 118 1.99 4.38 3.13
C SER A 118 1.66 3.38 2.05
N PRO A 119 1.76 3.75 0.75
CA PRO A 119 1.32 2.93 -0.36
C PRO A 119 2.35 1.88 -0.80
N TYR A 120 3.61 1.95 -0.31
CA TYR A 120 4.71 1.12 -0.79
C TYR A 120 5.82 1.01 0.26
N ASP A 121 6.47 -0.14 0.33
CA ASP A 121 7.49 -0.47 1.33
C ASP A 121 8.70 0.47 1.31
N GLY A 122 9.21 0.84 0.15
CA GLY A 122 10.30 1.80 0.04
C GLY A 122 9.94 3.19 0.59
N ILE A 123 8.69 3.62 0.40
CA ILE A 123 8.13 4.85 1.01
C ILE A 123 8.03 4.68 2.53
N SER A 124 7.58 3.52 3.01
CA SER A 124 7.47 3.22 4.44
C SER A 124 8.82 3.28 5.15
N ILE A 125 9.88 2.77 4.53
CA ILE A 125 11.25 2.83 5.06
C ILE A 125 11.72 4.30 5.20
N GLY A 126 11.46 5.14 4.19
CA GLY A 126 11.77 6.58 4.26
C GLY A 126 11.01 7.28 5.39
N ILE A 127 9.71 7.01 5.53
CA ILE A 127 8.87 7.54 6.61
C ILE A 127 9.39 7.11 7.98
N LEU A 128 9.71 5.81 8.14
CA LEU A 128 10.24 5.28 9.39
C LEU A 128 11.60 5.89 9.77
N SER A 129 12.44 6.22 8.77
CA SER A 129 13.69 6.94 9.01
C SER A 129 13.44 8.30 9.68
N SER A 130 12.50 9.10 9.16
CA SER A 130 12.11 10.38 9.76
C SER A 130 11.54 10.22 11.17
N LEU A 131 10.64 9.26 11.36
CA LEU A 131 10.02 8.98 12.66
C LEU A 131 11.07 8.61 13.71
N LYS A 132 12.02 7.75 13.38
CA LYS A 132 13.12 7.37 14.27
C LYS A 132 14.03 8.55 14.59
N GLY A 133 14.26 9.44 13.62
CA GLY A 133 15.07 10.65 13.79
C GLY A 133 14.53 11.59 14.87
N VAL A 134 13.23 11.55 15.16
CA VAL A 134 12.58 12.35 16.22
C VAL A 134 12.10 11.51 17.41
N GLY A 135 12.65 10.29 17.60
CA GLY A 135 12.50 9.50 18.80
C GLY A 135 11.35 8.50 18.82
N TYR A 136 10.64 8.28 17.70
CA TYR A 136 9.71 7.17 17.59
C TYR A 136 10.44 5.81 17.49
N CYS A 137 9.71 4.74 17.66
CA CYS A 137 10.20 3.37 17.64
C CYS A 137 11.18 3.05 18.79
N THR A 138 10.94 3.66 19.94
CA THR A 138 11.64 3.41 21.21
C THR A 138 10.66 2.88 22.26
N ALA A 139 11.20 2.40 23.39
CA ALA A 139 10.36 1.97 24.51
C ALA A 139 9.47 3.10 25.07
N GLN A 140 9.94 4.34 25.01
CA GLN A 140 9.22 5.52 25.49
C GLN A 140 8.20 6.05 24.47
N GLN A 141 8.45 5.83 23.19
CA GLN A 141 7.59 6.29 22.11
C GLN A 141 7.51 5.22 21.02
N PRO A 142 6.50 4.32 21.10
CA PRO A 142 6.31 3.27 20.12
C PRO A 142 6.18 3.79 18.68
N CYS A 143 6.49 2.94 17.71
CA CYS A 143 6.25 3.26 16.31
C CYS A 143 4.76 3.50 16.07
N PRO A 144 4.39 4.45 15.21
CA PRO A 144 3.03 4.54 14.71
C PRO A 144 2.68 3.33 13.84
N VAL A 145 1.40 3.12 13.59
CA VAL A 145 0.95 2.11 12.64
C VAL A 145 1.31 2.57 11.23
N VAL A 146 2.22 1.86 10.55
CA VAL A 146 2.65 2.19 9.18
C VAL A 146 2.32 1.01 8.27
N SER A 147 1.54 1.27 7.22
CA SER A 147 1.24 0.30 6.16
C SER A 147 2.37 0.21 5.13
N GLY A 148 2.24 -0.67 4.16
CA GLY A 148 3.17 -0.81 3.03
C GLY A 148 2.61 -1.70 1.95
N GLN A 149 3.42 -2.00 0.93
CA GLN A 149 3.08 -2.89 -0.18
C GLN A 149 4.38 -3.43 -0.79
N ASP A 150 4.29 -4.61 -1.39
CA ASP A 150 5.26 -5.39 -2.14
C ASP A 150 6.07 -6.39 -1.31
N ALA A 151 5.92 -6.39 0.00
CA ALA A 151 6.57 -7.36 0.90
C ALA A 151 8.10 -7.46 0.67
N GLU A 152 8.75 -6.30 0.51
CA GLU A 152 10.20 -6.24 0.32
C GLU A 152 10.94 -6.73 1.57
N VAL A 153 12.07 -7.42 1.39
CA VAL A 153 12.85 -7.97 2.49
C VAL A 153 13.17 -6.95 3.60
N PRO A 154 13.60 -5.71 3.31
CA PRO A 154 13.82 -4.72 4.36
C PRO A 154 12.57 -4.41 5.18
N SER A 155 11.41 -4.34 4.54
CA SER A 155 10.13 -4.10 5.20
C SER A 155 9.67 -5.29 6.04
N ILE A 156 9.87 -6.51 5.57
CA ILE A 156 9.58 -7.69 6.38
C ILE A 156 10.47 -7.70 7.64
N LYS A 157 11.76 -7.39 7.51
CA LYS A 157 12.65 -7.22 8.68
C LYS A 157 12.16 -6.11 9.63
N SER A 158 11.64 -5.01 9.09
CA SER A 158 11.05 -3.91 9.86
C SER A 158 9.76 -4.34 10.57
N ILE A 159 8.91 -5.15 9.92
CA ILE A 159 7.70 -5.74 10.53
C ILE A 159 8.08 -6.65 11.69
N LEU A 160 9.10 -7.51 11.51
CA LEU A 160 9.57 -8.42 12.56
C LEU A 160 10.15 -7.68 13.77
N LYS A 161 10.72 -6.49 13.57
CA LYS A 161 11.19 -5.61 14.65
C LYS A 161 10.06 -4.79 15.30
N GLY A 162 8.83 -4.86 14.79
CA GLY A 162 7.71 -4.07 15.28
C GLY A 162 7.75 -2.59 14.86
N GLU A 163 8.54 -2.24 13.85
CA GLU A 163 8.69 -0.87 13.36
C GLU A 163 7.64 -0.54 12.27
N GLN A 164 7.49 -1.40 11.26
CA GLN A 164 6.40 -1.35 10.29
C GLN A 164 5.28 -2.29 10.73
N SER A 165 4.03 -1.94 10.48
CA SER A 165 2.90 -2.70 10.99
C SER A 165 2.42 -3.80 10.07
N SER A 166 2.47 -3.56 8.76
CA SER A 166 2.03 -4.50 7.73
C SER A 166 2.55 -4.09 6.36
N THR A 167 2.49 -5.03 5.44
CA THR A 167 2.66 -4.83 4.00
C THR A 167 1.59 -5.61 3.24
N VAL A 168 1.42 -5.33 1.96
CA VAL A 168 0.53 -6.08 1.07
C VAL A 168 1.37 -6.84 0.06
N PHE A 169 1.29 -8.16 0.12
CA PHE A 169 2.00 -9.07 -0.78
C PHE A 169 1.23 -9.30 -2.07
N LYS A 170 1.95 -9.28 -3.16
CA LYS A 170 1.50 -9.56 -4.52
C LYS A 170 2.43 -10.60 -5.13
N ASP A 171 1.96 -11.84 -5.28
CA ASP A 171 2.80 -12.91 -5.83
C ASP A 171 3.04 -12.71 -7.33
N THR A 172 4.20 -12.16 -7.68
CA THR A 172 4.58 -11.87 -9.08
C THR A 172 4.73 -13.14 -9.92
N ARG A 173 4.93 -14.32 -9.30
CA ARG A 173 5.00 -15.62 -10.00
C ARG A 173 3.61 -15.99 -10.53
N GLU A 174 2.56 -15.77 -9.74
CA GLU A 174 1.19 -16.00 -10.19
C GLU A 174 0.77 -14.99 -11.25
N LEU A 175 1.21 -13.73 -11.14
CA LEU A 175 0.99 -12.73 -12.19
C LEU A 175 1.64 -13.15 -13.52
N ALA A 176 2.88 -13.60 -13.48
CA ALA A 176 3.58 -14.08 -14.67
C ALA A 176 2.86 -15.29 -15.32
N LYS A 177 2.37 -16.22 -14.50
CA LYS A 177 1.60 -17.39 -14.95
C LYS A 177 0.29 -16.97 -15.63
N VAL A 178 -0.48 -16.08 -15.02
CA VAL A 178 -1.71 -15.54 -15.62
C VAL A 178 -1.42 -14.84 -16.94
N ALA A 179 -0.38 -14.01 -16.99
CA ALA A 179 0.01 -13.31 -18.22
C ALA A 179 0.41 -14.30 -19.35
N ALA A 180 1.19 -15.33 -19.01
CA ALA A 180 1.57 -16.37 -19.97
C ALA A 180 0.36 -17.14 -20.50
N ASN A 181 -0.56 -17.52 -19.62
CA ASN A 181 -1.79 -18.22 -20.01
C ASN A 181 -2.70 -17.34 -20.91
N MET A 182 -2.78 -16.01 -20.63
CA MET A 182 -3.49 -15.09 -21.51
C MET A 182 -2.89 -15.05 -22.92
N VAL A 183 -1.56 -14.96 -23.00
CA VAL A 183 -0.86 -14.95 -24.30
C VAL A 183 -1.09 -16.26 -25.06
N ASP A 184 -0.96 -17.41 -24.40
CA ASP A 184 -1.22 -18.72 -25.01
C ASP A 184 -2.67 -18.82 -25.53
N ALA A 185 -3.64 -18.40 -24.74
CA ALA A 185 -5.05 -18.41 -25.16
C ALA A 185 -5.26 -17.57 -26.43
N VAL A 186 -4.75 -16.35 -26.47
CA VAL A 186 -4.86 -15.47 -27.64
C VAL A 186 -4.19 -16.10 -28.89
N LEU A 187 -2.97 -16.60 -28.73
CA LEU A 187 -2.22 -17.19 -29.84
C LEU A 187 -2.85 -18.49 -30.38
N THR A 188 -3.57 -19.23 -29.54
CA THR A 188 -4.29 -20.46 -29.93
C THR A 188 -5.75 -20.23 -30.33
N GLY A 189 -6.18 -18.96 -30.44
CA GLY A 189 -7.56 -18.59 -30.82
C GLY A 189 -8.61 -18.88 -29.73
N LYS A 190 -8.17 -19.07 -28.49
CA LYS A 190 -9.06 -19.25 -27.33
C LYS A 190 -9.35 -17.93 -26.64
N GLN A 191 -10.40 -17.88 -25.86
CA GLN A 191 -10.68 -16.73 -24.99
C GLN A 191 -9.81 -16.80 -23.71
N PRO A 192 -9.05 -15.75 -23.38
CA PRO A 192 -8.35 -15.67 -22.10
C PRO A 192 -9.33 -15.63 -20.91
N GLU A 193 -8.88 -16.16 -19.78
CA GLU A 193 -9.63 -16.00 -18.53
C GLU A 193 -9.58 -14.54 -18.08
N ILE A 194 -10.76 -13.99 -17.77
CA ILE A 194 -10.93 -12.63 -17.25
C ILE A 194 -11.93 -12.64 -16.10
N ASN A 195 -11.80 -11.74 -15.14
CA ASN A 195 -12.70 -11.57 -14.02
C ASN A 195 -13.12 -10.12 -13.77
N ASP A 196 -12.63 -9.19 -14.59
CA ASP A 196 -13.03 -7.77 -14.57
C ASP A 196 -13.22 -7.21 -15.98
N THR A 197 -14.38 -6.55 -16.20
CA THR A 197 -14.75 -5.89 -17.45
C THR A 197 -15.24 -4.47 -17.22
N LYS A 198 -14.89 -3.84 -16.07
CA LYS A 198 -15.43 -2.53 -15.67
C LYS A 198 -14.36 -1.54 -15.20
N THR A 199 -13.32 -2.02 -14.54
CA THR A 199 -12.41 -1.18 -13.75
C THR A 199 -11.38 -0.45 -14.61
N TYR A 200 -10.79 -1.13 -15.59
CA TYR A 200 -9.63 -0.60 -16.32
C TYR A 200 -10.02 0.05 -17.65
N ASN A 201 -10.47 1.32 -17.60
CA ASN A 201 -10.74 2.13 -18.77
C ASN A 201 -9.45 2.88 -19.18
N ASN A 202 -8.96 2.63 -20.40
CA ASN A 202 -7.76 3.27 -20.95
C ASN A 202 -8.05 4.57 -21.73
N GLY A 203 -9.29 5.09 -21.63
CA GLY A 203 -9.74 6.28 -22.36
C GLY A 203 -10.26 6.00 -23.77
N VAL A 204 -10.12 4.77 -24.26
CA VAL A 204 -10.64 4.31 -25.57
C VAL A 204 -11.64 3.19 -25.38
N LYS A 205 -11.33 2.24 -24.50
CA LYS A 205 -12.19 1.12 -24.14
C LYS A 205 -11.96 0.70 -22.71
N VAL A 206 -12.89 -0.04 -22.15
CA VAL A 206 -12.65 -0.83 -20.94
C VAL A 206 -11.88 -2.09 -21.35
N VAL A 207 -10.68 -2.27 -20.79
CA VAL A 207 -9.82 -3.41 -21.11
C VAL A 207 -10.23 -4.60 -20.25
N PRO A 208 -10.67 -5.72 -20.86
CA PRO A 208 -10.95 -6.94 -20.11
C PRO A 208 -9.72 -7.39 -19.34
N SER A 209 -9.87 -7.62 -18.02
CA SER A 209 -8.73 -7.82 -17.14
C SER A 209 -8.87 -9.07 -16.28
N TYR A 210 -7.73 -9.64 -15.90
CA TYR A 210 -7.64 -10.61 -14.81
C TYR A 210 -6.98 -9.96 -13.60
N LEU A 211 -7.73 -9.86 -12.50
CA LEU A 211 -7.29 -9.25 -11.26
C LEU A 211 -6.95 -10.34 -10.23
N LEU A 212 -5.67 -10.45 -9.89
CA LEU A 212 -5.19 -11.34 -8.85
C LEU A 212 -5.45 -10.72 -7.47
N LYS A 213 -5.70 -11.58 -6.48
CA LYS A 213 -5.96 -11.14 -5.10
C LYS A 213 -4.65 -10.80 -4.39
N PRO A 214 -4.51 -9.59 -3.84
CA PRO A 214 -3.42 -9.25 -2.93
C PRO A 214 -3.66 -9.85 -1.54
N VAL A 215 -2.59 -10.02 -0.76
CA VAL A 215 -2.63 -10.61 0.59
C VAL A 215 -1.99 -9.66 1.58
N SER A 216 -2.69 -9.34 2.67
CA SER A 216 -2.10 -8.59 3.78
C SER A 216 -1.11 -9.46 4.56
N VAL A 217 0.07 -8.90 4.85
CA VAL A 217 1.14 -9.59 5.59
C VAL A 217 1.55 -8.74 6.79
N ASP A 218 1.61 -9.37 7.94
CA ASP A 218 2.15 -8.79 9.16
C ASP A 218 2.96 -9.83 9.97
N VAL A 219 3.32 -9.50 11.21
CA VAL A 219 4.12 -10.36 12.07
C VAL A 219 3.48 -11.73 12.35
N SER A 220 2.16 -11.86 12.22
CA SER A 220 1.44 -13.10 12.52
C SER A 220 1.45 -14.12 11.38
N ASN A 221 1.60 -13.69 10.14
CA ASN A 221 1.42 -14.56 8.97
C ASN A 221 2.57 -14.52 7.93
N TRP A 222 3.58 -13.67 8.11
CA TRP A 222 4.70 -13.51 7.16
C TRP A 222 5.36 -14.84 6.78
N ASN A 223 5.56 -15.72 7.77
CA ASN A 223 6.22 -17.00 7.52
C ASN A 223 5.38 -17.88 6.61
N THR A 224 4.09 -18.05 6.92
CA THR A 224 3.17 -18.87 6.12
C THR A 224 3.01 -18.31 4.72
N VAL A 225 2.82 -16.98 4.59
CA VAL A 225 2.52 -16.35 3.30
C VAL A 225 3.77 -16.24 2.42
N LEU A 226 4.93 -15.89 2.97
CA LEU A 226 6.11 -15.60 2.17
C LEU A 226 7.08 -16.79 2.10
N VAL A 227 7.34 -17.47 3.21
CA VAL A 227 8.26 -18.62 3.25
C VAL A 227 7.53 -19.90 2.90
N GLY A 228 6.36 -20.13 3.48
CA GLY A 228 5.55 -21.31 3.20
C GLY A 228 5.10 -21.43 1.76
N SER A 229 4.89 -20.29 1.06
CA SER A 229 4.61 -20.26 -0.38
C SER A 229 5.88 -20.50 -1.26
N GLY A 230 7.07 -20.48 -0.65
CA GLY A 230 8.35 -20.55 -1.38
C GLY A 230 8.71 -19.27 -2.13
N TYR A 231 8.09 -18.13 -1.80
CA TYR A 231 8.45 -16.84 -2.41
C TYR A 231 9.81 -16.34 -1.90
N TYR A 232 10.04 -16.43 -0.59
CA TYR A 232 11.33 -16.17 0.04
C TYR A 232 11.84 -17.40 0.79
N LYS A 233 13.17 -17.49 0.92
CA LYS A 233 13.79 -18.36 1.91
C LYS A 233 13.84 -17.64 3.25
N GLU A 234 13.65 -18.38 4.36
CA GLU A 234 13.70 -17.80 5.69
C GLU A 234 15.04 -17.06 5.97
N SER A 235 16.15 -17.59 5.45
CA SER A 235 17.48 -16.98 5.55
C SER A 235 17.65 -15.63 4.85
N GLN A 236 16.73 -15.23 3.99
CA GLN A 236 16.73 -13.90 3.39
C GLN A 236 16.08 -12.85 4.30
N ILE A 237 15.20 -13.32 5.19
CA ILE A 237 14.39 -12.48 6.08
C ILE A 237 15.00 -12.37 7.48
N LYS A 238 15.55 -13.45 8.01
CA LYS A 238 16.23 -13.50 9.33
C LYS A 238 17.71 -13.19 9.31
#